data_8068afb08b45a956247644edb086cc6b
#
_entry.id   8068afb08b45a956247644edb086cc6b
#
_cell.length_a   1.000
_cell.length_b   1.000
_cell.length_c   1.000
_cell.angle_alpha   90.00
_cell.angle_beta   90.00
_cell.angle_gamma   90.00
#
_symmetry.space_group_name_H-M   'P 1'
#
loop_
_entity.id
_entity.type
_entity.pdbx_description
1 polymer ?
#
loop_
_entity_poly.entity_id
_entity_poly.type
_entity_poly.pdbx_seq_one_letter_code
_entity_poly.pdbx_strand_id
1 'polypeptide(L)'
;MKHIAILALSLFSNLALFGAHPVKFEMQLLAVDANEGIAVADYDKDGKLDISAGRNWYRNPGKSGVWVPRPLRIIEDRGGYAHSNGEHAYDVDGDGWIDVVSNSFWLPEVNWYRNPGERALKTGLLWEQNLLIDTKQKHNELCQFIDIDGDGKREWIANQWNKEAPMMVWSQDDKGDFKGHMIGPHNGHGIGFGDLNNDGRSDIVIGTGWYERPEGNPYARPWKFHQQSWPKGFSCPALVRDVNGDGKNDLLWGNGHDYGVYAWLSKGVDEKGNFLYDEVKIDDSFSQAHALHFADLDGDGVDELITGKRVYGHNGRDPGADDVPVVMYYTWDKKFKTIRKHVAAKGAGIGLHIVTADLDADGDLDIVVPGKEGTQILWNKRK
;
A
#
# COMPACT_ATOMS: atom_id res chain seq x y z
N MET A 1 -48.03 17.76 50.72
CA MET A 1 -47.88 18.16 49.31
C MET A 1 -46.48 17.77 48.88
N LYS A 2 -46.38 16.68 48.12
CA LYS A 2 -45.11 16.16 47.62
C LYS A 2 -44.90 16.65 46.19
N HIS A 3 -43.85 17.44 45.95
CA HIS A 3 -43.49 17.88 44.61
C HIS A 3 -42.69 16.77 43.91
N ILE A 4 -43.24 16.24 42.82
CA ILE A 4 -42.59 15.34 41.91
C ILE A 4 -41.88 16.20 40.84
N ALA A 5 -40.56 16.17 40.87
CA ALA A 5 -39.76 16.78 39.80
C ALA A 5 -39.63 15.76 38.65
N ILE A 6 -40.17 16.10 37.51
CA ILE A 6 -40.02 15.36 36.25
C ILE A 6 -38.70 15.79 35.62
N LEU A 7 -37.73 14.88 35.62
CA LEU A 7 -36.47 15.06 34.90
C LEU A 7 -36.69 14.68 33.42
N ALA A 8 -36.76 15.69 32.57
CA ALA A 8 -36.80 15.47 31.12
C ALA A 8 -35.40 15.12 30.63
N LEU A 9 -35.18 13.84 30.31
CA LEU A 9 -33.98 13.36 29.63
C LEU A 9 -34.12 13.74 28.15
N SER A 10 -33.44 14.79 27.71
CA SER A 10 -33.29 15.10 26.30
C SER A 10 -32.28 14.12 25.67
N LEU A 11 -32.81 13.12 24.97
CA LEU A 11 -32.02 12.33 24.03
C LEU A 11 -31.60 13.26 22.86
N PHE A 12 -30.41 13.78 22.90
CA PHE A 12 -29.76 14.26 21.68
C PHE A 12 -29.40 13.05 20.84
N SER A 13 -30.25 12.72 19.88
CA SER A 13 -29.87 11.87 18.77
C SER A 13 -28.85 12.64 17.94
N ASN A 14 -27.57 12.34 18.12
CA ASN A 14 -26.53 12.70 17.15
C ASN A 14 -26.86 11.97 15.84
N LEU A 15 -27.67 12.58 14.99
CA LEU A 15 -27.60 12.31 13.56
C LEU A 15 -26.23 12.85 13.11
N ALA A 16 -25.25 11.98 13.05
CA ALA A 16 -24.06 12.23 12.27
C ALA A 16 -24.53 12.46 10.82
N LEU A 17 -24.65 13.72 10.45
CA LEU A 17 -24.80 14.13 9.07
C LEU A 17 -23.50 13.67 8.37
N PHE A 18 -23.62 12.61 7.56
CA PHE A 18 -22.58 12.18 6.61
C PHE A 18 -22.35 13.31 5.60
N GLY A 19 -21.48 14.20 5.93
CA GLY A 19 -20.97 15.24 5.10
C GLY A 19 -19.46 15.21 5.19
N ALA A 20 -18.82 14.19 4.57
CA ALA A 20 -17.40 14.25 4.33
C ALA A 20 -17.08 15.60 3.69
N HIS A 21 -16.41 16.47 4.42
CA HIS A 21 -15.92 17.72 3.88
C HIS A 21 -14.71 17.38 3.02
N PRO A 22 -14.66 17.81 1.73
CA PRO A 22 -13.53 17.52 0.90
C PRO A 22 -12.25 18.08 1.54
N VAL A 23 -11.30 17.21 1.77
CA VAL A 23 -9.98 17.57 2.29
C VAL A 23 -9.21 18.32 1.22
N LYS A 24 -8.56 19.40 1.59
CA LYS A 24 -7.66 20.15 0.72
C LYS A 24 -6.22 19.70 0.97
N PHE A 25 -5.49 19.52 -0.11
CA PHE A 25 -4.08 19.16 -0.04
C PHE A 25 -3.19 20.26 -0.66
N GLU A 26 -2.02 20.44 -0.09
CA GLU A 26 -0.95 21.26 -0.65
C GLU A 26 0.21 20.34 -1.02
N MET A 27 0.60 20.33 -2.30
CA MET A 27 1.63 19.44 -2.81
C MET A 27 3.03 20.06 -2.60
N GLN A 28 3.95 19.25 -2.10
CA GLN A 28 5.36 19.56 -1.99
C GLN A 28 6.20 18.48 -2.67
N LEU A 29 6.97 18.86 -3.69
CA LEU A 29 7.99 17.99 -4.28
C LEU A 29 9.25 18.04 -3.41
N LEU A 30 9.72 16.87 -2.96
CA LEU A 30 10.95 16.76 -2.16
C LEU A 30 12.20 16.67 -3.02
N ALA A 31 12.17 15.84 -4.05
CA ALA A 31 13.23 15.69 -5.03
C ALA A 31 12.71 15.08 -6.32
N VAL A 32 13.32 15.41 -7.44
CA VAL A 32 13.17 14.71 -8.71
C VAL A 32 14.14 13.52 -8.69
N ASP A 33 13.64 12.37 -8.26
CA ASP A 33 14.39 11.12 -8.19
C ASP A 33 13.42 9.97 -8.52
N ALA A 34 13.63 9.33 -9.66
CA ALA A 34 12.72 8.27 -10.12
C ALA A 34 12.73 7.08 -9.16
N ASN A 35 11.56 6.80 -8.59
CA ASN A 35 11.34 5.68 -7.70
C ASN A 35 9.87 5.23 -7.76
N GLU A 36 9.56 4.06 -7.21
CA GLU A 36 8.18 3.55 -7.15
C GLU A 36 7.83 2.97 -5.76
N GLY A 37 8.83 2.85 -4.88
CA GLY A 37 8.66 2.46 -3.48
C GLY A 37 8.90 3.61 -2.53
N ILE A 38 8.22 3.62 -1.38
CA ILE A 38 8.34 4.63 -0.34
C ILE A 38 8.06 4.02 1.04
N ALA A 39 8.79 4.46 2.06
CA ALA A 39 8.49 4.12 3.45
C ALA A 39 8.65 5.34 4.36
N VAL A 40 7.95 5.32 5.48
CA VAL A 40 7.96 6.38 6.49
C VAL A 40 8.27 5.76 7.86
N ALA A 41 9.26 6.31 8.54
CA ALA A 41 9.65 5.92 9.91
C ALA A 41 10.51 6.99 10.56
N ASP A 42 10.67 6.97 11.86
CA ASP A 42 11.64 7.79 12.59
C ASP A 42 13.03 7.13 12.51
N TYR A 43 13.77 7.44 11.44
CA TYR A 43 15.07 6.82 11.17
C TYR A 43 16.21 7.36 12.06
N ASP A 44 16.12 8.60 12.55
CA ASP A 44 17.16 9.21 13.38
C ASP A 44 16.79 9.32 14.86
N LYS A 45 15.65 8.76 15.26
CA LYS A 45 15.13 8.72 16.64
C LYS A 45 14.95 10.12 17.25
N ASP A 46 14.57 11.10 16.42
CA ASP A 46 14.29 12.46 16.91
C ASP A 46 12.80 12.69 17.26
N GLY A 47 11.98 11.65 17.13
CA GLY A 47 10.55 11.66 17.42
C GLY A 47 9.69 12.19 16.29
N LYS A 48 10.25 12.41 15.09
CA LYS A 48 9.53 12.81 13.89
C LYS A 48 9.65 11.74 12.82
N LEU A 49 8.62 11.62 12.01
CA LEU A 49 8.60 10.66 10.93
C LEU A 49 9.36 11.19 9.72
N ASP A 50 10.41 10.48 9.34
CA ASP A 50 11.22 10.68 8.14
C ASP A 50 10.66 9.88 6.96
N ILE A 51 11.17 10.15 5.76
CA ILE A 51 10.78 9.44 4.54
C ILE A 51 12.01 8.76 3.94
N SER A 52 11.90 7.51 3.49
CA SER A 52 12.85 6.90 2.57
C SER A 52 12.19 6.65 1.22
N ALA A 53 12.86 7.00 0.15
CA ALA A 53 12.39 6.81 -1.21
C ALA A 53 13.55 6.81 -2.21
N GLY A 54 13.63 5.78 -3.03
CA GLY A 54 14.61 5.72 -4.09
C GLY A 54 16.06 5.76 -3.57
N ARG A 55 16.83 6.74 -4.01
CA ARG A 55 18.25 6.92 -3.65
C ARG A 55 18.47 7.59 -2.31
N ASN A 56 17.40 8.16 -1.73
CA ASN A 56 17.50 9.10 -0.62
C ASN A 56 16.65 8.68 0.57
N TRP A 57 17.04 9.17 1.72
CA TRP A 57 16.13 9.39 2.83
C TRP A 57 16.04 10.90 3.11
N TYR A 58 14.94 11.34 3.65
CA TYR A 58 14.62 12.73 3.89
C TYR A 58 14.31 12.89 5.36
N ARG A 59 15.23 13.56 6.08
CA ARG A 59 15.03 13.88 7.48
C ARG A 59 13.90 14.90 7.63
N ASN A 60 12.96 14.63 8.50
CA ASN A 60 11.88 15.55 8.81
C ASN A 60 12.45 16.80 9.52
N PRO A 61 12.34 17.99 8.92
CA PRO A 61 12.88 19.21 9.49
C PRO A 61 11.98 19.82 10.57
N GLY A 62 10.79 19.28 10.82
CA GLY A 62 9.73 19.90 11.60
C GLY A 62 9.04 21.06 10.87
N LYS A 63 8.17 21.77 11.57
CA LYS A 63 7.21 22.74 10.99
C LYS A 63 7.81 23.89 10.18
N SER A 64 9.05 24.26 10.40
CA SER A 64 9.67 25.45 9.77
C SER A 64 10.95 25.15 8.98
N GLY A 65 11.29 23.89 8.84
CA GLY A 65 12.53 23.48 8.17
C GLY A 65 12.33 23.15 6.69
N VAL A 66 13.44 22.81 6.05
CA VAL A 66 13.46 22.38 4.65
C VAL A 66 13.83 20.90 4.60
N TRP A 67 13.04 20.12 3.90
CA TRP A 67 13.34 18.73 3.61
C TRP A 67 14.58 18.66 2.71
N VAL A 68 15.62 17.98 3.17
CA VAL A 68 16.88 17.85 2.43
C VAL A 68 17.11 16.38 2.13
N PRO A 69 17.23 16.00 0.85
CA PRO A 69 17.58 14.63 0.50
C PRO A 69 18.96 14.26 1.03
N ARG A 70 19.08 13.10 1.62
CA ARG A 70 20.31 12.54 2.16
C ARG A 70 20.58 11.20 1.49
N PRO A 71 21.84 10.90 1.12
CA PRO A 71 22.17 9.65 0.48
C PRO A 71 21.75 8.44 1.34
N LEU A 72 21.06 7.50 0.75
CA LEU A 72 20.75 6.22 1.36
C LEU A 72 21.50 5.11 0.60
N ARG A 73 21.32 5.05 -0.70
CA ARG A 73 21.86 3.98 -1.57
C ARG A 73 22.08 4.45 -3.00
N ILE A 74 22.80 3.65 -3.77
CA ILE A 74 22.90 3.79 -5.23
C ILE A 74 21.84 2.92 -5.87
N ILE A 75 21.10 3.49 -6.81
CA ILE A 75 20.12 2.78 -7.63
C ILE A 75 20.51 2.99 -9.10
N GLU A 76 20.57 1.90 -9.85
CA GLU A 76 20.75 1.94 -11.30
C GLU A 76 19.41 2.15 -12.01
N ASP A 77 19.44 2.92 -13.10
CA ASP A 77 18.32 3.07 -14.01
C ASP A 77 18.43 2.05 -15.14
N ARG A 78 17.31 1.43 -15.51
CA ARG A 78 17.27 0.48 -16.60
C ARG A 78 16.02 0.65 -17.45
N GLY A 79 16.20 1.07 -18.69
CA GLY A 79 15.08 1.17 -19.66
C GLY A 79 13.94 2.08 -19.23
N GLY A 80 14.24 3.18 -18.53
CA GLY A 80 13.24 4.11 -18.01
C GLY A 80 12.64 3.70 -16.66
N TYR A 81 13.23 2.69 -15.98
CA TYR A 81 12.85 2.26 -14.63
C TYR A 81 14.04 2.37 -13.67
N ALA A 82 13.79 2.81 -12.46
CA ALA A 82 14.73 2.69 -11.35
C ALA A 82 14.57 1.31 -10.67
N HIS A 83 15.65 0.80 -10.05
CA HIS A 83 15.62 -0.44 -9.28
C HIS A 83 15.03 -0.18 -7.87
N SER A 84 13.77 0.30 -7.82
CA SER A 84 13.04 0.64 -6.60
C SER A 84 11.55 0.40 -6.79
N ASN A 85 11.12 -0.87 -6.67
CA ASN A 85 9.73 -1.27 -6.85
C ASN A 85 8.97 -1.46 -5.54
N GLY A 86 9.67 -1.56 -4.44
CA GLY A 86 9.12 -1.66 -3.10
C GLY A 86 10.10 -1.12 -2.08
N GLU A 87 9.58 -0.50 -1.03
CA GLU A 87 10.37 0.04 0.05
C GLU A 87 9.61 -0.08 1.36
N HIS A 88 10.26 -0.62 2.39
CA HIS A 88 9.64 -0.89 3.68
C HIS A 88 10.61 -0.53 4.81
N ALA A 89 10.06 0.05 5.87
CA ALA A 89 10.77 0.38 7.11
C ALA A 89 10.65 -0.79 8.10
N TYR A 90 11.76 -1.34 8.55
CA TYR A 90 11.78 -2.45 9.49
C TYR A 90 13.14 -2.54 10.19
N ASP A 91 13.17 -2.85 11.48
CA ASP A 91 14.41 -3.17 12.22
C ASP A 91 14.77 -4.64 11.93
N VAL A 92 15.64 -4.85 10.95
CA VAL A 92 15.94 -6.19 10.41
C VAL A 92 16.84 -6.99 11.35
N ASP A 93 17.83 -6.35 11.96
CA ASP A 93 18.82 -7.00 12.82
C ASP A 93 18.54 -6.86 14.32
N GLY A 94 17.45 -6.18 14.67
CA GLY A 94 17.02 -6.02 16.07
C GLY A 94 17.89 -5.08 16.90
N ASP A 95 18.67 -4.18 16.25
CA ASP A 95 19.53 -3.24 16.94
C ASP A 95 18.77 -1.99 17.44
N GLY A 96 17.49 -1.92 17.13
CA GLY A 96 16.57 -0.86 17.51
C GLY A 96 16.59 0.34 16.56
N TRP A 97 17.40 0.36 15.50
CA TRP A 97 17.36 1.35 14.44
C TRP A 97 16.53 0.81 13.27
N ILE A 98 15.65 1.65 12.75
CA ILE A 98 14.81 1.23 11.61
C ILE A 98 15.67 1.25 10.34
N ASP A 99 15.70 0.12 9.65
CA ASP A 99 16.37 -0.08 8.37
C ASP A 99 15.41 0.14 7.21
N VAL A 100 15.95 0.07 5.98
CA VAL A 100 15.16 0.11 4.75
C VAL A 100 15.29 -1.21 4.01
N VAL A 101 14.19 -1.92 3.80
CA VAL A 101 14.10 -3.11 2.95
C VAL A 101 13.59 -2.70 1.58
N SER A 102 14.27 -3.14 0.52
CA SER A 102 13.89 -2.76 -0.85
C SER A 102 14.16 -3.87 -1.86
N ASN A 103 13.33 -3.91 -2.90
CA ASN A 103 13.48 -4.82 -4.03
C ASN A 103 13.45 -4.10 -5.37
N SER A 104 13.74 -4.86 -6.42
CA SER A 104 13.74 -4.40 -7.81
C SER A 104 12.94 -5.37 -8.70
N PHE A 105 12.26 -4.82 -9.72
CA PHE A 105 11.63 -5.62 -10.76
C PHE A 105 12.63 -6.47 -11.56
N TRP A 106 13.86 -5.97 -11.75
CA TRP A 106 14.86 -6.59 -12.61
C TRP A 106 15.78 -7.58 -11.92
N LEU A 107 15.83 -7.56 -10.60
CA LEU A 107 16.75 -8.34 -9.77
C LEU A 107 15.98 -9.34 -8.90
N PRO A 108 16.55 -10.54 -8.66
CA PRO A 108 15.93 -11.51 -7.75
C PRO A 108 16.17 -11.17 -6.28
N GLU A 109 17.12 -10.29 -5.98
CA GLU A 109 17.50 -9.94 -4.63
C GLU A 109 16.55 -8.92 -4.02
N VAL A 110 16.13 -9.19 -2.78
CA VAL A 110 15.60 -8.21 -1.84
C VAL A 110 16.73 -7.84 -0.90
N ASN A 111 17.08 -6.58 -0.88
CA ASN A 111 18.16 -6.08 -0.04
C ASN A 111 17.61 -5.28 1.14
N TRP A 112 18.36 -5.25 2.23
CA TRP A 112 18.15 -4.29 3.27
C TRP A 112 19.36 -3.38 3.43
N TYR A 113 19.08 -2.14 3.79
CA TYR A 113 20.07 -1.10 3.97
C TYR A 113 20.09 -0.78 5.45
N ARG A 114 21.18 -1.18 6.09
CA ARG A 114 21.34 -1.06 7.54
C ARG A 114 21.44 0.39 7.93
N ASN A 115 20.60 0.83 8.85
CA ASN A 115 20.67 2.15 9.42
C ASN A 115 22.03 2.36 10.14
N PRO A 116 22.83 3.35 9.75
CA PRO A 116 24.18 3.50 10.30
C PRO A 116 24.21 4.12 11.70
N GLY A 117 23.05 4.44 12.28
CA GLY A 117 22.89 5.01 13.62
C GLY A 117 23.20 6.50 13.70
N GLU A 118 22.95 7.07 14.87
CA GLU A 118 22.91 8.52 15.12
C GLU A 118 24.11 9.31 14.56
N ARG A 119 25.33 8.81 14.78
CA ARG A 119 26.53 9.52 14.36
C ARG A 119 26.69 9.55 12.85
N ALA A 120 26.48 8.43 12.19
CA ALA A 120 26.71 8.29 10.77
C ALA A 120 25.58 8.88 9.92
N LEU A 121 24.34 8.91 10.41
CA LEU A 121 23.22 9.61 9.77
C LEU A 121 23.45 11.12 9.59
N LYS A 122 24.39 11.71 10.36
CA LYS A 122 24.81 13.12 10.21
C LYS A 122 25.82 13.33 9.08
N THR A 123 26.29 12.25 8.47
CA THR A 123 27.24 12.29 7.34
C THR A 123 26.51 12.09 6.02
N GLY A 124 27.20 12.26 4.90
CA GLY A 124 26.67 11.95 3.57
C GLY A 124 27.07 10.55 3.07
N LEU A 125 27.32 9.61 3.98
CA LEU A 125 27.70 8.25 3.62
C LEU A 125 26.46 7.41 3.28
N LEU A 126 26.63 6.46 2.37
CA LEU A 126 25.60 5.47 2.03
C LEU A 126 25.40 4.50 3.19
N TRP A 127 24.20 3.97 3.29
CA TRP A 127 23.89 2.89 4.23
C TRP A 127 24.49 1.58 3.72
N GLU A 128 24.85 0.68 4.62
CA GLU A 128 25.40 -0.62 4.27
C GLU A 128 24.32 -1.50 3.64
N GLN A 129 24.58 -1.97 2.42
CA GLN A 129 23.67 -2.89 1.73
C GLN A 129 23.97 -4.33 2.10
N ASN A 130 22.94 -5.06 2.49
CA ASN A 130 22.97 -6.47 2.82
C ASN A 130 21.88 -7.24 2.06
N LEU A 131 22.16 -8.49 1.69
CA LEU A 131 21.15 -9.36 1.12
C LEU A 131 20.20 -9.84 2.21
N LEU A 132 18.88 -9.65 1.99
CA LEU A 132 17.84 -10.18 2.87
C LEU A 132 17.27 -11.49 2.31
N ILE A 133 16.86 -11.47 1.05
CA ILE A 133 16.20 -12.61 0.38
C ILE A 133 16.73 -12.69 -1.04
N ASP A 134 17.08 -13.89 -1.49
CA ASP A 134 17.24 -14.20 -2.91
C ASP A 134 16.05 -15.02 -3.38
N THR A 135 15.11 -14.37 -4.05
CA THR A 135 13.87 -15.00 -4.52
C THR A 135 14.09 -16.00 -5.65
N LYS A 136 15.28 -16.01 -6.25
CA LYS A 136 15.61 -16.74 -7.50
C LYS A 136 14.74 -16.34 -8.70
N GLN A 137 13.88 -15.35 -8.53
CA GLN A 137 12.92 -14.90 -9.53
C GLN A 137 13.12 -13.40 -9.82
N LYS A 138 13.09 -13.02 -11.08
CA LYS A 138 13.00 -11.62 -11.51
C LYS A 138 11.54 -11.25 -11.68
N HIS A 139 11.29 -9.97 -11.89
CA HIS A 139 9.96 -9.41 -12.10
C HIS A 139 9.06 -9.47 -10.85
N ASN A 140 9.70 -9.29 -9.68
CA ASN A 140 8.98 -8.99 -8.43
C ASN A 140 8.42 -7.57 -8.52
N GLU A 141 7.11 -7.40 -8.51
CA GLU A 141 6.52 -6.07 -8.69
C GLU A 141 5.84 -5.55 -7.43
N LEU A 142 4.61 -5.93 -7.23
CA LEU A 142 3.81 -5.47 -6.08
C LEU A 142 4.22 -6.25 -4.83
N CYS A 143 5.28 -5.80 -4.18
CA CYS A 143 5.75 -6.44 -2.97
C CYS A 143 5.08 -5.86 -1.73
N GLN A 144 4.90 -6.73 -0.75
CA GLN A 144 4.38 -6.39 0.55
C GLN A 144 5.29 -6.95 1.64
N PHE A 145 5.39 -6.22 2.75
CA PHE A 145 6.08 -6.66 3.94
C PHE A 145 5.14 -6.51 5.12
N ILE A 146 4.33 -7.53 5.33
CA ILE A 146 3.16 -7.54 6.21
C ILE A 146 3.14 -8.80 7.07
N ASP A 147 2.50 -8.73 8.22
CA ASP A 147 2.17 -9.89 9.06
C ASP A 147 0.94 -10.60 8.45
N ILE A 148 1.18 -11.62 7.61
CA ILE A 148 0.12 -12.36 6.93
C ILE A 148 -0.45 -13.47 7.77
N ASP A 149 0.30 -13.97 8.75
CA ASP A 149 -0.12 -15.12 9.57
C ASP A 149 -0.57 -14.73 10.98
N GLY A 150 -0.37 -13.48 11.37
CA GLY A 150 -0.84 -12.93 12.64
C GLY A 150 0.07 -13.28 13.82
N ASP A 151 1.35 -13.62 13.56
CA ASP A 151 2.33 -13.96 14.60
C ASP A 151 3.07 -12.74 15.18
N GLY A 152 2.85 -11.55 14.61
CA GLY A 152 3.46 -10.28 15.00
C GLY A 152 4.78 -9.99 14.29
N LYS A 153 5.30 -10.89 13.47
CA LYS A 153 6.43 -10.64 12.55
C LYS A 153 5.92 -10.30 11.17
N ARG A 154 6.80 -9.82 10.31
CA ARG A 154 6.41 -9.48 8.94
C ARG A 154 6.99 -10.46 7.96
N GLU A 155 6.15 -10.91 7.04
CA GLU A 155 6.54 -11.70 5.89
C GLU A 155 6.75 -10.81 4.67
N TRP A 156 7.73 -11.18 3.85
CA TRP A 156 7.90 -10.59 2.53
C TRP A 156 7.23 -11.46 1.46
N ILE A 157 6.51 -10.80 0.57
CA ILE A 157 5.78 -11.45 -0.53
C ILE A 157 5.68 -10.50 -1.73
N ALA A 158 5.70 -11.05 -2.94
CA ALA A 158 5.47 -10.28 -4.17
C ALA A 158 4.75 -11.10 -5.23
N ASN A 159 4.01 -10.41 -6.09
CA ASN A 159 3.58 -11.04 -7.32
C ASN A 159 4.74 -11.18 -8.31
N GLN A 160 4.60 -12.16 -9.19
CA GLN A 160 5.52 -12.40 -10.29
C GLN A 160 4.80 -12.20 -11.63
N TRP A 161 5.42 -11.50 -12.54
CA TRP A 161 4.93 -11.40 -13.92
C TRP A 161 4.89 -12.76 -14.62
N ASN A 162 5.78 -13.65 -14.24
CA ASN A 162 5.77 -15.04 -14.70
C ASN A 162 4.70 -15.82 -13.91
N LYS A 163 3.55 -16.05 -14.53
CA LYS A 163 2.42 -16.80 -13.93
C LYS A 163 2.74 -18.28 -13.62
N GLU A 164 3.78 -18.83 -14.21
CA GLU A 164 4.28 -20.19 -13.94
C GLU A 164 5.27 -20.22 -12.76
N ALA A 165 5.67 -19.05 -12.24
CA ALA A 165 6.47 -19.00 -11.01
C ALA A 165 5.61 -19.41 -9.81
N PRO A 166 6.17 -20.11 -8.81
CA PRO A 166 5.44 -20.42 -7.60
C PRO A 166 5.13 -19.13 -6.81
N MET A 167 4.01 -19.13 -6.10
CA MET A 167 3.73 -18.16 -5.06
C MET A 167 4.56 -18.51 -3.85
N MET A 168 5.39 -17.57 -3.40
CA MET A 168 6.28 -17.73 -2.27
C MET A 168 5.98 -16.68 -1.20
N VAL A 169 6.07 -17.09 0.06
CA VAL A 169 6.12 -16.20 1.22
C VAL A 169 7.44 -16.43 1.94
N TRP A 170 8.11 -15.38 2.35
CA TRP A 170 9.35 -15.47 3.14
C TRP A 170 9.08 -14.96 4.55
N SER A 171 9.21 -15.82 5.55
CA SER A 171 9.07 -15.49 6.95
C SER A 171 10.41 -15.53 7.68
N GLN A 172 10.54 -14.76 8.74
CA GLN A 172 11.74 -14.72 9.57
C GLN A 172 11.74 -15.86 10.60
N ASP A 173 12.81 -16.64 10.66
CA ASP A 173 12.98 -17.66 11.67
C ASP A 173 13.46 -17.07 13.02
N ASP A 174 13.64 -17.95 14.04
CA ASP A 174 14.09 -17.53 15.38
C ASP A 174 15.51 -16.95 15.43
N LYS A 175 16.28 -17.08 14.35
CA LYS A 175 17.62 -16.51 14.23
C LYS A 175 17.64 -15.19 13.49
N GLY A 176 16.49 -14.78 12.94
CA GLY A 176 16.38 -13.60 12.12
C GLY A 176 16.57 -13.84 10.61
N ASP A 177 16.81 -15.08 10.18
CA ASP A 177 17.01 -15.43 8.77
C ASP A 177 15.67 -15.60 8.07
N PHE A 178 15.54 -15.06 6.84
CA PHE A 178 14.34 -15.24 6.04
C PHE A 178 14.33 -16.57 5.30
N LYS A 179 13.26 -17.34 5.44
CA LYS A 179 13.05 -18.63 4.77
C LYS A 179 11.84 -18.58 3.86
N GLY A 180 12.03 -19.08 2.62
CA GLY A 180 10.96 -19.16 1.64
C GLY A 180 10.06 -20.37 1.84
N HIS A 181 8.75 -20.12 1.83
CA HIS A 181 7.69 -21.13 1.89
C HIS A 181 6.89 -21.09 0.59
N MET A 182 6.81 -22.25 -0.08
CA MET A 182 5.99 -22.37 -1.29
C MET A 182 4.51 -22.45 -0.91
N ILE A 183 3.76 -21.41 -1.23
CA ILE A 183 2.32 -21.35 -0.99
C ILE A 183 1.57 -22.16 -2.05
N GLY A 184 2.00 -22.09 -3.30
CA GLY A 184 1.42 -22.89 -4.37
C GLY A 184 2.07 -22.61 -5.74
N PRO A 185 1.61 -23.34 -6.79
CA PRO A 185 2.28 -23.35 -8.09
C PRO A 185 1.92 -22.16 -8.99
N HIS A 186 0.96 -21.33 -8.61
CA HIS A 186 0.45 -20.27 -9.47
C HIS A 186 0.84 -18.89 -8.96
N ASN A 187 1.10 -17.98 -9.88
CA ASN A 187 1.34 -16.58 -9.63
C ASN A 187 0.63 -15.76 -10.72
N GLY A 188 0.90 -14.49 -10.82
CA GLY A 188 0.32 -13.63 -11.83
C GLY A 188 0.43 -12.17 -11.47
N HIS A 189 0.13 -11.32 -12.42
CA HIS A 189 0.11 -9.89 -12.20
C HIS A 189 -1.06 -9.49 -11.30
N GLY A 190 -0.80 -8.64 -10.34
CA GLY A 190 -1.75 -8.27 -9.28
C GLY A 190 -1.61 -9.15 -8.03
N ILE A 191 -1.73 -8.53 -6.88
CA ILE A 191 -1.70 -9.21 -5.59
C ILE A 191 -2.59 -8.47 -4.58
N GLY A 192 -3.26 -9.22 -3.72
CA GLY A 192 -4.05 -8.68 -2.62
C GLY A 192 -4.03 -9.60 -1.42
N PHE A 193 -4.33 -9.04 -0.27
CA PHE A 193 -4.34 -9.74 1.01
C PHE A 193 -5.60 -9.39 1.79
N GLY A 194 -6.12 -10.34 2.51
CA GLY A 194 -7.24 -10.22 3.43
C GLY A 194 -8.12 -11.44 3.44
N ASP A 195 -9.03 -11.50 4.37
CA ASP A 195 -9.96 -12.60 4.58
C ASP A 195 -11.09 -12.57 3.52
N LEU A 196 -10.82 -13.18 2.36
CA LEU A 196 -11.73 -13.11 1.21
C LEU A 196 -13.01 -13.94 1.43
N ASN A 197 -12.90 -15.03 2.17
CA ASN A 197 -14.00 -15.97 2.41
C ASN A 197 -14.71 -15.76 3.76
N ASN A 198 -14.28 -14.77 4.56
CA ASN A 198 -14.80 -14.46 5.90
C ASN A 198 -14.61 -15.60 6.92
N ASP A 199 -13.48 -16.31 6.86
CA ASP A 199 -13.15 -17.37 7.80
C ASP A 199 -12.21 -16.95 8.96
N GLY A 200 -11.85 -15.66 8.99
CA GLY A 200 -10.99 -15.05 9.99
C GLY A 200 -9.49 -15.16 9.69
N ARG A 201 -9.10 -15.61 8.49
CA ARG A 201 -7.71 -15.76 8.08
C ARG A 201 -7.43 -14.99 6.79
N SER A 202 -6.29 -14.30 6.74
CA SER A 202 -5.92 -13.56 5.54
C SER A 202 -5.53 -14.50 4.40
N ASP A 203 -6.19 -14.37 3.27
CA ASP A 203 -5.94 -15.07 2.02
C ASP A 203 -5.00 -14.27 1.12
N ILE A 204 -4.51 -14.90 0.04
CA ILE A 204 -3.71 -14.25 -1.00
C ILE A 204 -4.52 -14.25 -2.29
N VAL A 205 -4.84 -13.08 -2.81
CA VAL A 205 -5.49 -12.90 -4.11
C VAL A 205 -4.45 -12.60 -5.16
N ILE A 206 -4.51 -13.28 -6.32
CA ILE A 206 -3.60 -13.07 -7.45
C ILE A 206 -4.38 -12.99 -8.77
N GLY A 207 -3.72 -12.57 -9.85
CA GLY A 207 -4.37 -12.38 -11.17
C GLY A 207 -5.04 -13.61 -11.77
N THR A 208 -4.85 -14.81 -11.23
CA THR A 208 -5.42 -16.08 -11.72
C THR A 208 -6.38 -16.77 -10.76
N GLY A 209 -6.57 -16.20 -9.56
CA GLY A 209 -7.40 -16.77 -8.51
C GLY A 209 -6.98 -16.34 -7.12
N TRP A 210 -7.21 -17.20 -6.13
CA TRP A 210 -6.82 -16.90 -4.76
C TRP A 210 -6.42 -18.15 -3.99
N TYR A 211 -5.56 -17.96 -2.99
CA TYR A 211 -5.08 -18.99 -2.09
C TYR A 211 -5.78 -18.85 -0.74
N GLU A 212 -6.51 -19.88 -0.33
CA GLU A 212 -7.15 -19.97 0.97
C GLU A 212 -6.10 -20.37 2.03
N ARG A 213 -5.92 -19.50 3.04
CA ARG A 213 -5.00 -19.77 4.14
C ARG A 213 -5.49 -20.95 4.98
N PRO A 214 -4.67 -22.00 5.19
CA PRO A 214 -5.07 -23.14 6.00
C PRO A 214 -5.17 -22.78 7.50
N GLU A 215 -5.97 -23.53 8.22
CA GLU A 215 -5.99 -23.49 9.67
C GLU A 215 -4.67 -24.02 10.25
N GLY A 216 -4.23 -23.45 11.36
CA GLY A 216 -2.99 -23.80 12.07
C GLY A 216 -1.75 -23.19 11.42
N ASN A 217 -0.64 -23.97 11.37
CA ASN A 217 0.61 -23.49 10.77
C ASN A 217 0.47 -23.28 9.26
N PRO A 218 0.54 -22.03 8.76
CA PRO A 218 0.30 -21.72 7.34
C PRO A 218 1.38 -22.28 6.41
N TYR A 219 2.55 -22.64 6.95
CA TYR A 219 3.69 -23.11 6.17
C TYR A 219 3.88 -24.63 6.20
N ALA A 220 3.00 -25.36 6.90
CA ALA A 220 3.09 -26.82 7.00
C ALA A 220 2.76 -27.55 5.67
N ARG A 221 2.03 -26.89 4.78
CA ARG A 221 1.59 -27.43 3.47
C ARG A 221 1.25 -26.29 2.53
N PRO A 222 1.25 -26.54 1.20
CA PRO A 222 0.72 -25.56 0.23
C PRO A 222 -0.73 -25.19 0.55
N TRP A 223 -1.08 -23.93 0.27
CA TRP A 223 -2.44 -23.44 0.45
C TRP A 223 -3.35 -23.97 -0.65
N LYS A 224 -4.62 -24.07 -0.36
CA LYS A 224 -5.61 -24.47 -1.35
C LYS A 224 -5.82 -23.34 -2.35
N PHE A 225 -5.59 -23.62 -3.62
CA PHE A 225 -5.78 -22.65 -4.69
C PHE A 225 -7.20 -22.77 -5.26
N HIS A 226 -7.87 -21.64 -5.35
CA HIS A 226 -9.15 -21.49 -6.02
C HIS A 226 -8.93 -20.69 -7.30
N GLN A 227 -8.99 -21.40 -8.42
CA GLN A 227 -8.88 -20.75 -9.73
C GLN A 227 -10.10 -19.87 -9.99
N GLN A 228 -9.85 -18.62 -10.35
CA GLN A 228 -10.88 -17.64 -10.64
C GLN A 228 -10.59 -16.94 -11.96
N SER A 229 -11.58 -16.84 -12.83
CA SER A 229 -11.48 -16.03 -14.04
C SER A 229 -11.90 -14.60 -13.71
N TRP A 230 -10.90 -13.77 -13.36
CA TRP A 230 -11.13 -12.36 -13.16
C TRP A 230 -11.36 -11.63 -14.49
N PRO A 231 -12.10 -10.50 -14.51
CA PRO A 231 -12.20 -9.65 -15.69
C PRO A 231 -10.83 -9.24 -16.22
N LYS A 232 -10.74 -9.00 -17.52
CA LYS A 232 -9.53 -8.49 -18.15
C LYS A 232 -9.14 -7.18 -17.51
N GLY A 233 -7.86 -7.06 -17.11
CA GLY A 233 -7.30 -5.85 -16.49
C GLY A 233 -7.08 -5.93 -14.99
N PHE A 234 -7.58 -6.97 -14.30
CA PHE A 234 -7.18 -7.21 -12.90
C PHE A 234 -5.68 -7.42 -12.82
N SER A 235 -4.96 -6.40 -12.40
CA SER A 235 -3.48 -6.38 -12.48
C SER A 235 -2.81 -5.54 -11.40
N CYS A 236 -3.54 -5.06 -10.42
CA CYS A 236 -3.01 -4.16 -9.41
C CYS A 236 -3.20 -4.69 -8.01
N PRO A 237 -2.64 -4.00 -6.99
CA PRO A 237 -2.92 -4.39 -5.63
C PRO A 237 -4.43 -4.42 -5.43
N ALA A 238 -4.89 -5.50 -4.81
CA ALA A 238 -6.27 -5.66 -4.42
C ALA A 238 -6.39 -5.48 -2.92
N LEU A 239 -7.33 -4.65 -2.50
CA LEU A 239 -7.66 -4.46 -1.09
C LEU A 239 -8.90 -5.28 -0.76
N VAL A 240 -8.81 -6.10 0.29
CA VAL A 240 -9.92 -6.94 0.77
C VAL A 240 -10.48 -6.34 2.04
N ARG A 241 -11.73 -5.85 1.99
CA ARG A 241 -12.39 -5.18 3.12
C ARG A 241 -13.88 -5.07 2.89
N ASP A 242 -14.69 -5.17 3.94
CA ASP A 242 -16.13 -4.83 3.90
C ASP A 242 -16.30 -3.31 3.79
N VAL A 243 -16.61 -2.80 2.59
CA VAL A 243 -16.81 -1.37 2.34
C VAL A 243 -18.27 -0.95 2.33
N ASN A 244 -19.20 -1.90 2.30
CA ASN A 244 -20.64 -1.65 2.26
C ASN A 244 -21.35 -1.95 3.59
N GLY A 245 -20.64 -2.50 4.59
CA GLY A 245 -21.14 -2.81 5.92
C GLY A 245 -22.11 -3.99 5.96
N ASP A 246 -22.01 -4.94 5.03
CA ASP A 246 -22.88 -6.11 4.98
C ASP A 246 -22.31 -7.35 5.68
N GLY A 247 -21.08 -7.24 6.22
CA GLY A 247 -20.39 -8.30 6.94
C GLY A 247 -19.63 -9.26 6.04
N LYS A 248 -19.49 -8.97 4.75
CA LYS A 248 -18.65 -9.72 3.81
C LYS A 248 -17.54 -8.83 3.28
N ASN A 249 -16.36 -9.39 3.18
CA ASN A 249 -15.24 -8.64 2.61
C ASN A 249 -15.38 -8.53 1.09
N ASP A 250 -15.35 -7.29 0.62
CA ASP A 250 -15.33 -6.89 -0.78
C ASP A 250 -13.89 -6.84 -1.30
N LEU A 251 -13.73 -6.73 -2.62
CA LEU A 251 -12.42 -6.63 -3.24
C LEU A 251 -12.35 -5.38 -4.10
N LEU A 252 -11.46 -4.45 -3.74
CA LEU A 252 -11.22 -3.22 -4.50
C LEU A 252 -9.91 -3.34 -5.27
N TRP A 253 -9.91 -2.91 -6.52
CA TRP A 253 -8.74 -3.01 -7.38
C TRP A 253 -8.68 -1.88 -8.42
N GLY A 254 -7.46 -1.62 -8.90
CA GLY A 254 -7.21 -0.67 -9.99
C GLY A 254 -6.74 -1.38 -11.25
N ASN A 255 -7.06 -0.81 -12.43
CA ASN A 255 -6.49 -1.29 -13.68
C ASN A 255 -5.13 -0.62 -13.94
N GLY A 256 -4.07 -1.36 -13.68
CA GLY A 256 -2.70 -0.87 -13.78
C GLY A 256 -2.25 -0.57 -15.21
N HIS A 257 -2.96 -1.07 -16.23
CA HIS A 257 -2.55 -0.98 -17.64
C HIS A 257 -3.58 -0.30 -18.54
N ASP A 258 -4.68 0.17 -17.95
CA ASP A 258 -5.77 0.83 -18.66
C ASP A 258 -6.53 1.72 -17.66
N TYR A 259 -7.65 2.28 -18.08
CA TYR A 259 -8.54 3.06 -17.23
C TYR A 259 -9.35 2.17 -16.30
N GLY A 260 -9.57 2.64 -15.09
CA GLY A 260 -10.57 2.10 -14.18
C GLY A 260 -10.07 1.75 -12.77
N VAL A 261 -10.93 2.08 -11.81
CA VAL A 261 -10.88 1.64 -10.42
C VAL A 261 -12.23 0.99 -10.11
N TYR A 262 -12.21 -0.17 -9.49
CA TYR A 262 -13.40 -1.01 -9.32
C TYR A 262 -13.53 -1.52 -7.89
N ALA A 263 -14.76 -1.78 -7.47
CA ALA A 263 -15.08 -2.60 -6.32
C ALA A 263 -15.93 -3.79 -6.76
N TRP A 264 -15.61 -4.96 -6.23
CA TRP A 264 -16.41 -6.17 -6.36
C TRP A 264 -17.08 -6.44 -5.02
N LEU A 265 -18.36 -6.05 -4.93
CA LEU A 265 -19.15 -6.23 -3.71
C LEU A 265 -19.51 -7.70 -3.54
N SER A 266 -19.03 -8.29 -2.46
CA SER A 266 -19.06 -9.72 -2.21
C SER A 266 -20.47 -10.26 -2.01
N LYS A 267 -20.77 -11.39 -2.66
CA LYS A 267 -21.92 -12.26 -2.36
C LYS A 267 -21.50 -13.50 -1.58
N GLY A 268 -20.21 -13.58 -1.24
CA GLY A 268 -19.58 -14.72 -0.59
C GLY A 268 -18.85 -15.63 -1.57
N VAL A 269 -18.38 -16.75 -1.06
CA VAL A 269 -17.70 -17.79 -1.82
C VAL A 269 -18.60 -19.01 -1.91
N ASP A 270 -18.75 -19.59 -3.11
CA ASP A 270 -19.56 -20.79 -3.31
C ASP A 270 -18.82 -22.08 -2.87
N GLU A 271 -19.51 -23.22 -2.90
CA GLU A 271 -18.97 -24.53 -2.51
C GLU A 271 -17.74 -24.95 -3.34
N LYS A 272 -17.54 -24.37 -4.52
CA LYS A 272 -16.40 -24.63 -5.40
C LYS A 272 -15.22 -23.69 -5.14
N GLY A 273 -15.42 -22.68 -4.28
CA GLY A 273 -14.44 -21.66 -3.99
C GLY A 273 -14.44 -20.46 -4.95
N ASN A 274 -15.51 -20.32 -5.75
CA ASN A 274 -15.64 -19.15 -6.61
C ASN A 274 -16.12 -17.96 -5.77
N PHE A 275 -15.37 -16.84 -5.85
CA PHE A 275 -15.79 -15.57 -5.29
C PHE A 275 -16.90 -14.96 -6.14
N LEU A 276 -18.06 -14.77 -5.55
CA LEU A 276 -19.25 -14.23 -6.20
C LEU A 276 -19.40 -12.75 -5.85
N TYR A 277 -19.68 -11.89 -6.81
CA TYR A 277 -19.72 -10.44 -6.60
C TYR A 277 -20.64 -9.70 -7.55
N ASP A 278 -20.99 -8.47 -7.19
CA ASP A 278 -21.47 -7.42 -8.08
C ASP A 278 -20.36 -6.41 -8.34
N GLU A 279 -20.10 -6.09 -9.60
CA GLU A 279 -19.09 -5.10 -9.95
C GLU A 279 -19.64 -3.67 -9.87
N VAL A 280 -18.90 -2.79 -9.20
CA VAL A 280 -19.11 -1.35 -9.17
C VAL A 280 -17.88 -0.65 -9.74
N LYS A 281 -18.07 0.12 -10.81
CA LYS A 281 -17.01 1.00 -11.30
C LYS A 281 -16.96 2.26 -10.44
N ILE A 282 -15.83 2.47 -9.77
CA ILE A 282 -15.59 3.64 -8.91
C ILE A 282 -15.21 4.86 -9.76
N ASP A 283 -14.23 4.70 -10.65
CA ASP A 283 -13.75 5.77 -11.54
C ASP A 283 -13.13 5.19 -12.81
N ASP A 284 -13.22 5.90 -13.91
CA ASP A 284 -12.54 5.61 -15.18
C ASP A 284 -11.96 6.89 -15.83
N SER A 285 -11.75 7.94 -15.03
CA SER A 285 -11.26 9.23 -15.53
C SER A 285 -9.74 9.33 -15.64
N PHE A 286 -9.01 8.36 -15.15
CA PHE A 286 -7.55 8.23 -15.27
C PHE A 286 -7.15 6.76 -15.44
N SER A 287 -5.94 6.55 -15.92
CA SER A 287 -5.40 5.21 -16.20
C SER A 287 -4.25 4.84 -15.25
N GLN A 288 -3.87 3.57 -15.28
CA GLN A 288 -2.66 3.07 -14.61
C GLN A 288 -2.68 3.19 -13.08
N ALA A 289 -3.81 2.83 -12.45
CA ALA A 289 -3.95 2.75 -11.01
C ALA A 289 -3.17 1.56 -10.44
N HIS A 290 -1.88 1.74 -10.09
CA HIS A 290 -0.98 0.68 -9.61
C HIS A 290 -0.80 0.64 -8.08
N ALA A 291 -1.40 1.56 -7.34
CA ALA A 291 -1.39 1.55 -5.89
C ALA A 291 -2.76 1.97 -5.35
N LEU A 292 -3.22 1.27 -4.33
CA LEU A 292 -4.44 1.57 -3.59
C LEU A 292 -4.11 1.55 -2.10
N HIS A 293 -4.70 2.47 -1.35
CA HIS A 293 -4.49 2.58 0.08
C HIS A 293 -5.77 3.07 0.78
N PHE A 294 -6.02 2.61 2.01
CA PHE A 294 -7.09 3.11 2.85
C PHE A 294 -6.52 3.96 3.99
N ALA A 295 -7.11 5.13 4.21
CA ALA A 295 -6.81 5.97 5.37
C ALA A 295 -7.95 6.94 5.66
N ASP A 296 -8.18 7.22 6.94
CA ASP A 296 -9.12 8.25 7.42
C ASP A 296 -8.49 9.64 7.25
N LEU A 297 -8.73 10.26 6.09
CA LEU A 297 -8.13 11.56 5.74
C LEU A 297 -8.89 12.74 6.34
N ASP A 298 -10.20 12.59 6.57
CA ASP A 298 -11.02 13.67 7.10
C ASP A 298 -11.34 13.53 8.60
N GLY A 299 -10.87 12.43 9.24
CA GLY A 299 -10.95 12.20 10.67
C GLY A 299 -12.38 11.89 11.16
N ASP A 300 -13.22 11.34 10.27
CA ASP A 300 -14.59 10.96 10.62
C ASP A 300 -14.70 9.51 11.14
N GLY A 301 -13.60 8.76 11.12
CA GLY A 301 -13.50 7.36 11.56
C GLY A 301 -13.82 6.35 10.46
N VAL A 302 -13.99 6.80 9.22
CA VAL A 302 -14.17 5.96 8.03
C VAL A 302 -13.03 6.21 7.07
N ASP A 303 -12.34 5.17 6.64
CA ASP A 303 -11.22 5.35 5.71
C ASP A 303 -11.70 5.68 4.30
N GLU A 304 -11.00 6.59 3.65
CA GLU A 304 -11.10 6.87 2.22
C GLU A 304 -10.23 5.91 1.42
N LEU A 305 -10.63 5.60 0.18
CA LEU A 305 -9.78 4.94 -0.79
C LEU A 305 -8.90 5.99 -1.49
N ILE A 306 -7.58 5.83 -1.40
CA ILE A 306 -6.58 6.67 -2.05
C ILE A 306 -5.98 5.87 -3.21
N THR A 307 -5.84 6.49 -4.38
CA THR A 307 -5.16 5.93 -5.55
C THR A 307 -4.77 7.05 -6.52
N GLY A 308 -4.18 6.69 -7.64
CA GLY A 308 -3.85 7.67 -8.68
C GLY A 308 -3.11 7.06 -9.85
N LYS A 309 -2.71 7.93 -10.76
CA LYS A 309 -2.06 7.53 -12.00
C LYS A 309 -0.57 7.25 -11.80
N ARG A 310 -0.12 6.06 -12.20
CA ARG A 310 1.32 5.76 -12.35
C ARG A 310 1.89 6.52 -13.54
N VAL A 311 2.95 7.28 -13.31
CA VAL A 311 3.59 8.05 -14.39
C VAL A 311 4.45 7.17 -15.26
N TYR A 312 4.31 7.32 -16.56
CA TYR A 312 5.16 6.69 -17.57
C TYR A 312 5.27 5.16 -17.41
N GLY A 313 4.19 4.51 -16.98
CA GLY A 313 4.09 3.07 -16.91
C GLY A 313 4.35 2.44 -18.29
N HIS A 314 5.04 1.31 -18.32
CA HIS A 314 5.45 0.60 -19.53
C HIS A 314 6.09 1.49 -20.63
N ASN A 315 6.90 2.47 -20.21
CA ASN A 315 7.55 3.43 -21.11
C ASN A 315 6.56 4.16 -22.05
N GLY A 316 5.42 4.57 -21.47
CA GLY A 316 4.42 5.35 -22.18
C GLY A 316 3.60 4.58 -23.22
N ARG A 317 3.51 3.24 -23.11
CA ARG A 317 2.77 2.41 -24.08
C ARG A 317 1.33 2.11 -23.68
N ASP A 318 1.00 2.28 -22.41
CA ASP A 318 -0.35 2.00 -21.92
C ASP A 318 -1.34 3.11 -22.32
N PRO A 319 -2.63 2.80 -22.46
CA PRO A 319 -3.67 3.80 -22.64
C PRO A 319 -3.57 4.92 -21.60
N GLY A 320 -3.71 6.16 -22.05
CA GLY A 320 -3.62 7.33 -21.18
C GLY A 320 -2.23 7.63 -20.61
N ALA A 321 -1.15 7.07 -21.17
CA ALA A 321 0.21 7.27 -20.66
C ALA A 321 0.61 8.76 -20.57
N ASP A 322 0.14 9.58 -21.52
CA ASP A 322 0.42 11.02 -21.62
C ASP A 322 -0.59 11.88 -20.84
N ASP A 323 -1.60 11.28 -20.20
CA ASP A 323 -2.57 12.03 -19.40
C ASP A 323 -1.89 12.64 -18.17
N VAL A 324 -2.42 13.80 -17.74
CA VAL A 324 -1.89 14.49 -16.55
C VAL A 324 -1.94 13.58 -15.32
N PRO A 325 -0.83 13.39 -14.60
CA PRO A 325 -0.81 12.63 -13.37
C PRO A 325 -1.76 13.20 -12.32
N VAL A 326 -2.43 12.32 -11.58
CA VAL A 326 -3.36 12.69 -10.54
C VAL A 326 -3.23 11.76 -9.33
N VAL A 327 -3.45 12.33 -8.15
CA VAL A 327 -3.74 11.60 -6.92
C VAL A 327 -5.17 11.88 -6.56
N MET A 328 -5.93 10.81 -6.35
CA MET A 328 -7.37 10.84 -6.09
C MET A 328 -7.66 10.20 -4.75
N TYR A 329 -8.74 10.62 -4.10
CA TYR A 329 -9.34 9.87 -3.01
C TYR A 329 -10.86 9.82 -3.17
N TYR A 330 -11.50 8.80 -2.57
CA TYR A 330 -12.92 8.53 -2.71
C TYR A 330 -13.56 8.33 -1.36
N THR A 331 -14.71 8.98 -1.18
CA THR A 331 -15.62 8.78 -0.07
C THR A 331 -16.90 8.11 -0.54
N TRP A 332 -17.61 7.41 0.31
CA TRP A 332 -18.88 6.75 -0.03
C TRP A 332 -19.86 6.70 1.13
N ASP A 333 -21.14 6.46 0.83
CA ASP A 333 -22.13 6.19 1.85
C ASP A 333 -22.00 4.77 2.43
N LYS A 334 -22.56 4.52 3.62
CA LYS A 334 -22.49 3.23 4.33
C LYS A 334 -22.85 1.99 3.53
N LYS A 335 -23.52 2.14 2.38
CA LYS A 335 -23.94 1.02 1.53
C LYS A 335 -23.20 0.99 0.19
N PHE A 336 -22.17 1.78 0.06
CA PHE A 336 -21.37 1.91 -1.17
C PHE A 336 -22.19 2.24 -2.43
N LYS A 337 -23.32 2.97 -2.25
CA LYS A 337 -24.21 3.35 -3.36
C LYS A 337 -23.90 4.70 -3.96
N THR A 338 -23.37 5.60 -3.17
CA THR A 338 -22.99 6.94 -3.60
C THR A 338 -21.53 7.13 -3.36
N ILE A 339 -20.74 7.12 -4.43
CA ILE A 339 -19.28 7.34 -4.39
C ILE A 339 -19.02 8.77 -4.84
N ARG A 340 -18.21 9.49 -4.06
CA ARG A 340 -17.75 10.83 -4.41
C ARG A 340 -16.25 10.79 -4.65
N LYS A 341 -15.82 11.33 -5.79
CA LYS A 341 -14.42 11.44 -6.11
C LYS A 341 -13.88 12.84 -5.80
N HIS A 342 -12.66 12.85 -5.29
CA HIS A 342 -11.95 14.06 -4.93
C HIS A 342 -10.54 14.02 -5.52
N VAL A 343 -10.07 15.18 -5.98
CA VAL A 343 -8.70 15.32 -6.46
C VAL A 343 -7.84 15.82 -5.31
N ALA A 344 -6.90 14.98 -4.84
CA ALA A 344 -5.91 15.40 -3.85
C ALA A 344 -4.81 16.24 -4.52
N ALA A 345 -4.32 15.82 -5.71
CA ALA A 345 -3.35 16.60 -6.47
C ALA A 345 -3.48 16.36 -7.98
N LYS A 346 -3.10 17.40 -8.76
CA LYS A 346 -2.82 17.29 -10.20
C LYS A 346 -1.35 17.59 -10.44
N GLY A 347 -0.73 16.85 -11.35
CA GLY A 347 0.71 16.95 -11.62
C GLY A 347 1.56 16.14 -10.66
N ALA A 348 0.94 15.36 -9.76
CA ALA A 348 1.56 14.32 -8.95
C ALA A 348 1.08 12.96 -9.42
N GLY A 349 1.99 12.01 -9.58
CA GLY A 349 1.67 10.61 -9.86
C GLY A 349 1.94 9.71 -8.66
N ILE A 350 1.58 8.45 -8.81
CA ILE A 350 1.81 7.42 -7.80
C ILE A 350 2.63 6.30 -8.43
N GLY A 351 3.67 5.82 -7.73
CA GLY A 351 4.38 4.62 -8.10
C GLY A 351 3.61 3.35 -7.72
N LEU A 352 4.26 2.46 -6.98
CA LEU A 352 3.65 1.20 -6.52
C LEU A 352 3.23 1.24 -5.05
N HIS A 353 3.57 2.30 -4.32
CA HIS A 353 3.23 2.46 -2.90
C HIS A 353 2.56 3.80 -2.63
N ILE A 354 1.74 3.84 -1.60
CA ILE A 354 1.18 5.03 -0.97
C ILE A 354 1.37 4.86 0.52
N VAL A 355 1.85 5.89 1.20
CA VAL A 355 1.92 5.91 2.66
C VAL A 355 1.16 7.13 3.18
N THR A 356 0.41 6.97 4.25
CA THR A 356 -0.20 8.08 4.98
C THR A 356 0.40 8.18 6.37
N ALA A 357 0.73 9.38 6.81
CA ALA A 357 1.30 9.66 8.12
C ALA A 357 1.07 11.11 8.51
N ASP A 358 0.96 11.39 9.79
CA ASP A 358 0.96 12.75 10.35
C ASP A 358 2.41 13.24 10.46
N LEU A 359 2.90 13.88 9.38
CA LEU A 359 4.31 14.28 9.27
C LEU A 359 4.63 15.59 9.99
N ASP A 360 3.67 16.46 10.21
CA ASP A 360 3.87 17.74 10.87
C ASP A 360 3.29 17.80 12.29
N ALA A 361 2.78 16.67 12.78
CA ALA A 361 2.21 16.49 14.12
C ALA A 361 1.04 17.48 14.37
N ASP A 362 0.15 17.64 13.40
CA ASP A 362 -1.06 18.46 13.53
C ASP A 362 -2.33 17.63 13.77
N GLY A 363 -2.22 16.31 13.66
CA GLY A 363 -3.26 15.31 13.90
C GLY A 363 -4.04 14.91 12.65
N ASP A 364 -3.65 15.39 11.46
CA ASP A 364 -4.26 15.04 10.19
C ASP A 364 -3.27 14.17 9.38
N LEU A 365 -3.77 13.18 8.64
CA LEU A 365 -2.91 12.31 7.85
C LEU A 365 -2.53 12.99 6.52
N ASP A 366 -1.23 13.14 6.28
CA ASP A 366 -0.67 13.52 4.99
C ASP A 366 -0.52 12.31 4.08
N ILE A 367 -0.47 12.53 2.76
CA ILE A 367 -0.23 11.47 1.79
C ILE A 367 1.19 11.63 1.24
N VAL A 368 1.97 10.54 1.26
CA VAL A 368 3.33 10.49 0.70
C VAL A 368 3.33 9.52 -0.46
N VAL A 369 3.78 10.00 -1.63
CA VAL A 369 3.79 9.22 -2.86
C VAL A 369 5.15 9.27 -3.55
N PRO A 370 5.64 8.11 -4.02
CA PRO A 370 6.77 8.00 -4.92
C PRO A 370 6.27 8.06 -6.37
N GLY A 371 7.12 8.47 -7.27
CA GLY A 371 6.84 8.43 -8.70
C GLY A 371 8.12 8.56 -9.51
N LYS A 372 8.02 8.34 -10.81
CA LYS A 372 9.16 8.57 -11.71
C LYS A 372 9.52 10.04 -11.82
N GLU A 373 8.58 10.92 -11.52
CA GLU A 373 8.78 12.37 -11.44
C GLU A 373 9.31 12.83 -10.09
N GLY A 374 9.41 11.93 -9.10
CA GLY A 374 10.01 12.22 -7.80
C GLY A 374 9.18 11.80 -6.61
N THR A 375 9.64 12.20 -5.44
CA THR A 375 8.99 11.96 -4.13
C THR A 375 8.22 13.20 -3.72
N GLN A 376 6.96 13.04 -3.34
CA GLN A 376 6.05 14.14 -3.06
C GLN A 376 5.29 13.92 -1.76
N ILE A 377 5.03 15.01 -1.04
CA ILE A 377 4.11 15.06 0.09
C ILE A 377 2.88 15.86 -0.34
N LEU A 378 1.72 15.37 -0.02
CA LEU A 378 0.44 16.06 -0.11
C LEU A 378 0.02 16.37 1.32
N TRP A 379 0.30 17.59 1.75
CA TRP A 379 -0.04 18.07 3.08
C TRP A 379 -1.55 18.22 3.24
N ASN A 380 -2.12 17.54 4.19
CA ASN A 380 -3.52 17.69 4.55
C ASN A 380 -3.75 19.07 5.18
N LYS A 381 -4.74 19.80 4.67
CA LYS A 381 -5.07 21.16 5.13
C LYS A 381 -6.52 21.19 5.63
N ARG A 382 -6.91 20.18 6.41
CA ARG A 382 -8.26 20.09 6.96
C ARG A 382 -8.57 21.21 7.95
N LYS A 383 -7.57 21.71 8.67
CA LYS A 383 -7.70 22.80 9.65
C LYS A 383 -7.42 24.16 9.08
#